data_596e92980874755fa534506e87178bdb
#
_entry.id   596e92980874755fa534506e87178bdb
#
_cell.length_a   1.000
_cell.length_b   1.000
_cell.length_c   1.000
_cell.angle_alpha   90.00
_cell.angle_beta   90.00
_cell.angle_gamma   90.00
#
_symmetry.space_group_name_H-M   'P 1'
#
loop_
_entity.id
_entity.type
_entity.pdbx_description
1 polymer ?
#
loop_
_entity_poly.entity_id
_entity_poly.type
_entity_poly.pdbx_seq_one_letter_code
_entity_poly.pdbx_strand_id
1 'polypeptide(L)'
;MDWYNKMWQYTVDFFRSLDIPVRTLECCSGDLADLKVKSCDVEAWSPRQKKYFEVGSCSTLGDAQARRLGIRTKGENGTYYVHTLNNTVLATPRGLIAFLENNVNEDGSINIPKPLQMYMGGK
;
A
#
# COMPACT_ATOMS: atom_id res chain seq x y z
N MET A 1 -5.68 -14.06 8.03
CA MET A 1 -4.62 -13.78 7.02
C MET A 1 -5.18 -13.41 5.64
N ASP A 2 -6.34 -13.92 5.25
CA ASP A 2 -6.90 -13.68 3.90
C ASP A 2 -7.14 -12.22 3.58
N TRP A 3 -7.68 -11.44 4.53
CA TRP A 3 -7.87 -9.99 4.33
C TRP A 3 -6.56 -9.23 4.23
N TYR A 4 -5.54 -9.60 4.98
CA TYR A 4 -4.20 -9.01 4.85
C TYR A 4 -3.66 -9.20 3.42
N ASN A 5 -3.71 -10.44 2.92
CA ASN A 5 -3.25 -10.76 1.56
C ASN A 5 -4.06 -10.02 0.48
N LYS A 6 -5.38 -9.90 0.64
CA LYS A 6 -6.22 -9.12 -0.28
C LYS A 6 -5.87 -7.64 -0.27
N MET A 7 -5.65 -7.06 0.91
CA MET A 7 -5.39 -5.62 1.05
C MET A 7 -4.07 -5.21 0.37
N TRP A 8 -2.97 -5.93 0.59
CA TRP A 8 -1.73 -5.59 -0.09
C TRP A 8 -1.79 -5.89 -1.60
N GLN A 9 -2.51 -6.93 -2.00
CA GLN A 9 -2.73 -7.22 -3.42
C GLN A 9 -3.47 -6.07 -4.12
N TYR A 10 -4.47 -5.47 -3.49
CA TYR A 10 -5.13 -4.27 -4.03
C TYR A 10 -4.16 -3.12 -4.27
N THR A 11 -3.19 -2.91 -3.38
CA THR A 11 -2.14 -1.90 -3.58
C THR A 11 -1.29 -2.23 -4.81
N VAL A 12 -0.85 -3.47 -4.95
CA VAL A 12 -0.07 -3.93 -6.10
C VAL A 12 -0.85 -3.75 -7.41
N ASP A 13 -2.11 -4.19 -7.43
CA ASP A 13 -2.97 -4.11 -8.61
C ASP A 13 -3.28 -2.66 -8.99
N PHE A 14 -3.44 -1.77 -7.99
CA PHE A 14 -3.61 -0.34 -8.22
C PHE A 14 -2.41 0.24 -8.97
N PHE A 15 -1.19 0.06 -8.48
CA PHE A 15 -0.01 0.60 -9.15
C PHE A 15 0.23 -0.04 -10.53
N ARG A 16 -0.01 -1.33 -10.68
CA ARG A 16 0.06 -2.02 -11.98
C ARG A 16 -0.95 -1.48 -12.98
N SER A 17 -2.16 -1.12 -12.54
CA SER A 17 -3.16 -0.52 -13.41
C SER A 17 -2.75 0.86 -13.95
N LEU A 18 -1.78 1.50 -13.31
CA LEU A 18 -1.19 2.77 -13.74
C LEU A 18 0.13 2.59 -14.53
N ASP A 19 0.45 1.36 -14.95
CA ASP A 19 1.68 0.98 -15.65
C ASP A 19 2.96 1.32 -14.86
N ILE A 20 2.87 1.35 -13.52
CA ILE A 20 4.01 1.61 -12.63
C ILE A 20 4.61 0.28 -12.16
N PRO A 21 5.90 0.01 -12.46
CA PRO A 21 6.57 -1.19 -11.98
C PRO A 21 6.68 -1.20 -10.46
N VAL A 22 6.16 -2.24 -9.82
CA VAL A 22 6.23 -2.39 -8.36
C VAL A 22 6.78 -3.76 -7.97
N ARG A 23 7.38 -3.80 -6.79
CA ARG A 23 7.73 -5.03 -6.09
C ARG A 23 7.18 -5.00 -4.66
N THR A 24 7.09 -6.15 -4.03
CA THR A 24 6.71 -6.29 -2.63
C THR A 24 7.92 -6.69 -1.79
N LEU A 25 8.03 -6.12 -0.60
CA LEU A 25 9.07 -6.41 0.37
C LEU A 25 8.42 -6.79 1.70
N GLU A 26 8.53 -8.05 2.09
CA GLU A 26 8.12 -8.48 3.43
C GLU A 26 9.17 -8.02 4.44
N CYS A 27 8.73 -7.22 5.44
CA CYS A 27 9.62 -6.66 6.44
C CYS A 27 10.11 -7.76 7.40
N CYS A 28 11.40 -7.78 7.65
CA CYS A 28 12.00 -8.64 8.66
C CYS A 28 11.65 -8.18 10.08
N SER A 29 11.78 -9.06 11.05
CA SER A 29 11.42 -8.76 12.46
C SER A 29 12.19 -7.58 13.05
N GLY A 30 13.42 -7.33 12.60
CA GLY A 30 14.24 -6.20 13.07
C GLY A 30 13.78 -4.84 12.54
N ASP A 31 12.93 -4.80 11.53
CA ASP A 31 12.39 -3.57 10.91
C ASP A 31 10.90 -3.36 11.20
N LEU A 32 10.30 -4.26 11.97
CA LEU A 32 8.90 -4.11 12.39
C LEU A 32 8.78 -3.12 13.54
N ALA A 33 7.84 -2.16 13.42
CA ALA A 33 7.45 -1.34 14.55
C ALA A 33 6.77 -2.20 15.64
N ASP A 34 6.92 -1.80 16.89
CA ASP A 34 6.50 -2.54 18.12
C ASP A 34 5.10 -3.14 18.08
N LEU A 35 4.16 -2.50 17.37
CA LEU A 35 2.77 -2.96 17.29
C LEU A 35 2.50 -3.90 16.11
N LYS A 36 3.45 -4.03 15.18
CA LYS A 36 3.25 -4.82 13.96
C LYS A 36 3.60 -6.29 14.21
N VAL A 37 2.71 -7.18 13.81
CA VAL A 37 2.96 -8.64 13.79
C VAL A 37 3.59 -9.05 12.47
N LYS A 38 3.14 -8.43 11.38
CA LYS A 38 3.64 -8.64 10.03
C LYS A 38 3.43 -7.37 9.21
N SER A 39 4.38 -7.03 8.35
CA SER A 39 4.27 -5.93 7.39
C SER A 39 4.82 -6.32 6.04
N CYS A 40 4.18 -5.85 4.98
CA CYS A 40 4.67 -5.95 3.62
C CYS A 40 4.59 -4.57 2.96
N ASP A 41 5.73 -4.08 2.51
CA ASP A 41 5.81 -2.82 1.79
C ASP A 41 5.59 -3.06 0.29
N VAL A 42 4.97 -2.09 -0.37
CA VAL A 42 4.88 -2.01 -1.82
C VAL A 42 5.79 -0.89 -2.26
N GLU A 43 6.78 -1.23 -3.07
CA GLU A 43 7.78 -0.30 -3.57
C GLU A 43 7.63 -0.11 -5.08
N ALA A 44 7.66 1.14 -5.54
CA ALA A 44 7.64 1.50 -6.95
C ALA A 44 9.06 1.80 -7.46
N TRP A 45 9.29 1.51 -8.73
CA TRP A 45 10.54 1.84 -9.41
C TRP A 45 10.64 3.34 -9.68
N SER A 46 11.78 3.92 -9.34
CA SER A 46 12.15 5.30 -9.72
C SER A 46 13.20 5.25 -10.84
N PRO A 47 12.81 5.56 -12.09
CA PRO A 47 13.76 5.66 -13.21
C PRO A 47 14.88 6.69 -12.95
N ARG A 48 14.56 7.80 -12.31
CA ARG A 48 15.49 8.87 -11.97
C ARG A 48 16.54 8.44 -10.95
N GLN A 49 16.10 7.75 -9.87
CA GLN A 49 16.99 7.31 -8.79
C GLN A 49 17.58 5.93 -9.06
N LYS A 50 17.11 5.20 -10.07
CA LYS A 50 17.49 3.80 -10.41
C LYS A 50 17.36 2.86 -9.21
N LYS A 51 16.31 3.04 -8.42
CA LYS A 51 15.99 2.20 -7.26
C LYS A 51 14.50 2.13 -7.00
N TYR A 52 14.10 1.14 -6.22
CA TYR A 52 12.75 1.05 -5.67
C TYR A 52 12.65 1.91 -4.40
N PHE A 53 11.46 2.45 -4.14
CA PHE A 53 11.13 3.18 -2.92
C PHE A 53 9.69 2.90 -2.51
N GLU A 54 9.43 2.90 -1.22
CA GLU A 54 8.12 2.57 -0.64
C GLU A 54 7.06 3.59 -1.06
N VAL A 55 5.95 3.09 -1.59
CA VAL A 55 4.76 3.89 -1.98
C VAL A 55 3.51 3.50 -1.20
N GLY A 56 3.55 2.40 -0.48
CA GLY A 56 2.49 1.95 0.41
C GLY A 56 2.94 0.78 1.26
N SER A 57 2.24 0.50 2.33
CA SER A 57 2.50 -0.65 3.19
C SER A 57 1.21 -1.24 3.73
N CYS A 58 1.21 -2.55 3.93
CA CYS A 58 0.13 -3.29 4.56
C CYS A 58 0.65 -4.01 5.80
N SER A 59 -0.06 -3.87 6.92
CA SER A 59 0.37 -4.43 8.21
C SER A 59 -0.77 -5.12 8.93
N THR A 60 -0.46 -6.18 9.69
CA THR A 60 -1.33 -6.70 10.73
C THR A 60 -0.75 -6.35 12.10
N LEU A 61 -1.62 -5.91 13.00
CA LEU A 61 -1.25 -5.39 14.31
C LEU A 61 -1.76 -6.30 15.46
N GLY A 62 -2.30 -7.48 15.10
CA GLY A 62 -2.94 -8.34 16.11
C GLY A 62 -4.04 -7.58 16.85
N ASP A 63 -4.14 -7.76 18.15
CA ASP A 63 -5.13 -7.09 18.99
C ASP A 63 -4.57 -5.83 19.71
N ALA A 64 -3.35 -5.40 19.42
CA ALA A 64 -2.68 -4.32 20.13
C ALA A 64 -3.45 -2.99 20.07
N GLN A 65 -3.94 -2.59 18.89
CA GLN A 65 -4.76 -1.38 18.74
C GLN A 65 -6.13 -1.54 19.38
N ALA A 66 -6.75 -2.71 19.22
CA ALA A 66 -8.07 -2.99 19.79
C ALA A 66 -8.04 -2.91 21.33
N ARG A 67 -6.98 -3.38 21.97
CA ARG A 67 -6.78 -3.25 23.44
C ARG A 67 -6.68 -1.78 23.87
N ARG A 68 -5.89 -0.98 23.14
CA ARG A 68 -5.70 0.45 23.46
C ARG A 68 -6.98 1.26 23.26
N LEU A 69 -7.76 0.93 22.22
CA LEU A 69 -8.99 1.65 21.86
C LEU A 69 -10.26 1.05 22.46
N GLY A 70 -10.17 -0.10 23.15
CA GLY A 70 -11.32 -0.78 23.74
C GLY A 70 -12.22 -1.43 22.70
N ILE A 71 -11.75 -1.73 21.48
CA ILE A 71 -12.53 -2.31 20.39
C ILE A 71 -12.72 -3.81 20.63
N ARG A 72 -13.97 -4.22 20.86
CA ARG A 72 -14.32 -5.61 21.17
C ARG A 72 -15.46 -6.08 20.29
N THR A 73 -15.54 -7.39 20.12
CA THR A 73 -16.68 -8.06 19.48
C THR A 73 -17.20 -9.17 20.37
N LYS A 74 -18.48 -9.51 20.19
CA LYS A 74 -19.14 -10.62 20.91
C LYS A 74 -19.07 -11.87 20.04
N GLY A 75 -18.47 -12.92 20.55
CA GLY A 75 -18.46 -14.25 19.96
C GLY A 75 -19.26 -15.25 20.79
N GLU A 76 -19.23 -16.51 20.39
CA GLU A 76 -19.95 -17.61 21.07
C GLU A 76 -19.47 -17.81 22.51
N ASN A 77 -18.17 -17.64 22.77
CA ASN A 77 -17.54 -17.84 24.07
C ASN A 77 -17.34 -16.54 24.86
N GLY A 78 -18.08 -15.48 24.54
CA GLY A 78 -17.99 -14.19 25.23
C GLY A 78 -17.41 -13.06 24.39
N THR A 79 -16.94 -11.99 25.06
CA THR A 79 -16.40 -10.80 24.41
C THR A 79 -14.89 -10.91 24.29
N TYR A 80 -14.34 -10.58 23.11
CA TYR A 80 -12.89 -10.59 22.88
C TYR A 80 -12.44 -9.36 22.06
N TYR A 81 -11.14 -9.03 22.12
CA TYR A 81 -10.54 -7.98 21.29
C TYR A 81 -10.38 -8.45 19.85
N VAL A 82 -10.67 -7.57 18.91
CA VAL A 82 -10.50 -7.85 17.49
C VAL A 82 -9.05 -7.65 17.05
N HIS A 83 -8.65 -8.32 15.99
CA HIS A 83 -7.40 -8.02 15.30
C HIS A 83 -7.63 -6.89 14.29
N THR A 84 -6.63 -6.02 14.13
CA THR A 84 -6.70 -4.90 13.19
C THR A 84 -5.68 -5.07 12.08
N LEU A 85 -6.07 -4.58 10.90
CA LEU A 85 -5.21 -4.46 9.73
C LEU A 85 -5.09 -2.99 9.35
N ASN A 86 -3.96 -2.64 8.76
CA ASN A 86 -3.73 -1.32 8.19
C ASN A 86 -3.16 -1.47 6.79
N ASN A 87 -3.62 -0.66 5.85
CA ASN A 87 -3.07 -0.60 4.51
C ASN A 87 -3.07 0.85 4.01
N THR A 88 -1.88 1.35 3.71
CA THR A 88 -1.71 2.59 2.95
C THR A 88 -1.66 2.23 1.47
N VAL A 89 -2.79 2.24 0.80
CA VAL A 89 -2.86 1.88 -0.63
C VAL A 89 -1.98 2.82 -1.45
N LEU A 90 -2.01 4.11 -1.14
CA LEU A 90 -1.26 5.15 -1.83
C LEU A 90 -0.74 6.20 -0.84
N ALA A 91 0.55 6.21 -0.59
CA ALA A 91 1.22 7.36 0.04
C ALA A 91 1.27 8.48 -1.01
N THR A 92 0.28 9.41 -0.98
CA THR A 92 0.00 10.34 -2.07
C THR A 92 1.23 11.07 -2.63
N PRO A 93 2.12 11.70 -1.83
CA PRO A 93 3.30 12.36 -2.38
C PRO A 93 4.26 11.39 -3.07
N ARG A 94 4.52 10.25 -2.47
CA ARG A 94 5.41 9.22 -3.03
C ARG A 94 4.82 8.56 -4.26
N GLY A 95 3.52 8.27 -4.25
CA GLY A 95 2.80 7.74 -5.40
C GLY A 95 2.77 8.72 -6.58
N LEU A 96 2.64 10.02 -6.32
CA LEU A 96 2.73 11.05 -7.36
C LEU A 96 4.12 11.09 -8.00
N ILE A 97 5.19 11.00 -7.20
CA ILE A 97 6.56 10.92 -7.73
C ILE A 97 6.70 9.70 -8.63
N ALA A 98 6.27 8.50 -8.15
CA ALA A 98 6.34 7.29 -8.95
C ALA A 98 5.55 7.41 -10.26
N PHE A 99 4.35 8.00 -10.19
CA PHE A 99 3.50 8.22 -11.36
C PHE A 99 4.19 9.14 -12.38
N LEU A 100 4.66 10.32 -11.97
CA LEU A 100 5.30 11.27 -12.88
C LEU A 100 6.57 10.70 -13.49
N GLU A 101 7.44 10.10 -12.69
CA GLU A 101 8.73 9.55 -13.17
C GLU A 101 8.57 8.38 -14.16
N ASN A 102 7.49 7.59 -14.06
CA ASN A 102 7.25 6.47 -14.95
C ASN A 102 6.40 6.84 -16.20
N ASN A 103 5.77 8.02 -16.23
CA ASN A 103 4.85 8.41 -17.30
C ASN A 103 5.27 9.69 -18.03
N VAL A 104 6.42 10.29 -17.69
CA VAL A 104 6.93 11.47 -18.39
C VAL A 104 7.61 11.09 -19.72
N ASN A 105 7.29 11.83 -20.77
CA ASN A 105 7.94 11.73 -22.09
C ASN A 105 9.15 12.67 -22.18
N GLU A 106 9.97 12.47 -23.23
CA GLU A 106 11.15 13.33 -23.47
C GLU A 106 10.81 14.81 -23.71
N ASP A 107 9.62 15.09 -24.23
CA ASP A 107 9.10 16.45 -24.47
C ASP A 107 8.48 17.09 -23.21
N GLY A 108 8.49 16.38 -22.08
CA GLY A 108 7.90 16.83 -20.81
C GLY A 108 6.40 16.60 -20.69
N SER A 109 5.73 16.06 -21.69
CA SER A 109 4.34 15.63 -21.59
C SER A 109 4.21 14.40 -20.70
N ILE A 110 3.01 14.19 -20.13
CA ILE A 110 2.71 13.05 -19.24
C ILE A 110 1.73 12.12 -19.93
N ASN A 111 2.08 10.85 -20.02
CA ASN A 111 1.16 9.81 -20.43
C ASN A 111 0.13 9.57 -19.32
N ILE A 112 -1.16 9.67 -19.64
CA ILE A 112 -2.22 9.38 -18.68
C ILE A 112 -2.68 7.94 -18.88
N PRO A 113 -2.41 7.03 -17.92
CA PRO A 113 -2.88 5.66 -17.98
C PRO A 113 -4.39 5.57 -18.13
N LYS A 114 -4.86 4.57 -18.89
CA LYS A 114 -6.27 4.41 -19.21
C LYS A 114 -7.24 4.55 -18.03
N PRO A 115 -6.96 3.99 -16.83
CA PRO A 115 -7.86 4.14 -15.69
C PRO A 115 -8.04 5.58 -15.20
N LEU A 116 -7.09 6.48 -15.49
CA LEU A 116 -7.13 7.88 -15.06
C LEU A 116 -7.72 8.83 -16.12
N GLN A 117 -7.80 8.41 -17.37
CA GLN A 117 -8.25 9.27 -18.47
C GLN A 117 -9.65 9.86 -18.24
N MET A 118 -10.57 9.06 -17.69
CA MET A 118 -11.93 9.55 -17.36
C MET A 118 -11.94 10.72 -16.37
N TYR A 119 -10.95 10.79 -15.46
CA TYR A 119 -10.81 11.87 -14.49
C TYR A 119 -10.05 13.08 -15.05
N MET A 120 -9.39 12.92 -16.18
CA MET A 120 -8.59 13.94 -16.86
C MET A 120 -9.27 14.50 -18.12
N GLY A 121 -10.61 14.42 -18.18
CA GLY A 121 -11.38 14.94 -19.31
C GLY A 121 -11.25 14.11 -20.60
N GLY A 122 -10.93 12.82 -20.48
CA GLY A 122 -10.79 11.90 -21.62
C GLY A 122 -9.47 12.03 -22.39
N LYS A 123 -8.49 12.69 -21.80
CA LYS A 123 -7.15 12.87 -22.38
C LYS A 123 -6.19 11.83 -21.87
#